data_47febb7e5cec71caf7a243479c3345e8
#
_entry.id   47febb7e5cec71caf7a243479c3345e8
#
_cell.length_a   1.000
_cell.length_b   1.000
_cell.length_c   1.000
_cell.angle_alpha   90.00
_cell.angle_beta   90.00
_cell.angle_gamma   90.00
#
_symmetry.space_group_name_H-M   'P 1'
#
loop_
_entity.id
_entity.type
_entity.pdbx_description
1 polymer ?
#
loop_
_entity_poly.entity_id
_entity_poly.type
_entity_poly.pdbx_seq_one_letter_code
_entity_poly.pdbx_strand_id
1 'polypeptide(L)'
;MKTLAGFHAVKGRLKQKADSVREIYVDAGRSDARMRELKAVAEKFGVRVMAVDAKRLDGMAGGARHQGVIAMADEMRMPQFIEDVLKTL
;
A
#
# COMPACT_ATOMS: atom_id res chain seq x y z
N MET A 1 -5.38 8.41 -7.41
CA MET A 1 -4.83 7.19 -6.81
C MET A 1 -3.46 7.51 -6.24
N LYS A 2 -3.18 7.00 -5.07
CA LYS A 2 -1.95 7.30 -4.36
C LYS A 2 -1.01 6.09 -4.36
N THR A 3 0.29 6.36 -4.48
CA THR A 3 1.30 5.31 -4.41
C THR A 3 1.87 5.25 -2.99
N LEU A 4 1.81 4.08 -2.38
CA LEU A 4 2.40 3.84 -1.06
C LEU A 4 3.65 3.01 -1.26
N ALA A 5 4.75 3.41 -0.62
CA ALA A 5 6.02 2.73 -0.78
C ALA A 5 6.56 2.28 0.57
N GLY A 6 7.07 1.03 0.62
CA GLY A 6 7.65 0.48 1.82
C GLY A 6 6.68 -0.38 2.61
N PHE A 7 7.23 -1.34 3.37
CA PHE A 7 6.42 -2.29 4.13
C PHE A 7 5.52 -1.63 5.14
N HIS A 8 6.06 -0.65 5.85
CA HIS A 8 5.32 -0.02 6.93
C HIS A 8 4.08 0.70 6.40
N ALA A 9 4.25 1.47 5.33
CA ALA A 9 3.14 2.22 4.74
C ALA A 9 2.07 1.29 4.19
N VAL A 10 2.48 0.24 3.49
CA VAL A 10 1.54 -0.68 2.86
C VAL A 10 0.80 -1.49 3.91
N LYS A 11 1.52 -2.05 4.89
CA LYS A 11 0.87 -2.82 5.96
C LYS A 11 -0.06 -1.94 6.77
N GLY A 12 0.36 -0.71 7.07
CA GLY A 12 -0.47 0.21 7.82
C GLY A 12 -1.79 0.48 7.13
N ARG A 13 -1.75 0.72 5.82
CA ARG A 13 -2.97 0.97 5.06
C ARG A 13 -3.86 -0.26 5.01
N LEU A 14 -3.26 -1.45 4.86
CA LEU A 14 -4.03 -2.68 4.85
C LEU A 14 -4.78 -2.89 6.15
N LYS A 15 -4.14 -2.58 7.27
CA LYS A 15 -4.78 -2.75 8.57
C LYS A 15 -5.80 -1.67 8.86
N GLN A 16 -5.60 -0.49 8.32
CA GLN A 16 -6.45 0.66 8.59
C GLN A 16 -7.65 0.70 7.65
N LYS A 17 -7.42 0.49 6.35
CA LYS A 17 -8.47 0.57 5.37
C LYS A 17 -8.08 -0.28 4.15
N ALA A 18 -8.22 -1.57 4.30
CA ALA A 18 -7.80 -2.52 3.27
C ALA A 18 -8.54 -2.31 1.95
N ASP A 19 -9.80 -1.92 2.01
CA ASP A 19 -10.61 -1.74 0.80
C ASP A 19 -10.15 -0.54 -0.04
N SER A 20 -9.30 0.32 0.51
CA SER A 20 -8.72 1.43 -0.26
C SER A 20 -7.51 0.97 -1.08
N VAL A 21 -6.94 -0.18 -0.76
CA VAL A 21 -5.76 -0.69 -1.47
C VAL A 21 -6.22 -1.47 -2.69
N ARG A 22 -5.81 -1.00 -3.86
CA ARG A 22 -6.22 -1.61 -5.12
C ARG A 22 -5.35 -2.78 -5.51
N GLU A 23 -4.03 -2.56 -5.47
CA GLU A 23 -3.06 -3.56 -5.90
C GLU A 23 -1.78 -3.36 -5.13
N ILE A 24 -1.06 -4.47 -4.92
CA ILE A 24 0.25 -4.42 -4.28
C ILE A 24 1.24 -5.05 -5.25
N TYR A 25 2.39 -4.38 -5.42
CA TYR A 25 3.48 -4.85 -6.27
C TYR A 25 4.69 -5.14 -5.40
N VAL A 26 5.28 -6.31 -5.57
CA VAL A 26 6.42 -6.74 -4.77
C VAL A 26 7.57 -7.15 -5.68
N ASP A 27 8.79 -7.07 -5.14
CA ASP A 27 10.00 -7.44 -5.86
C ASP A 27 10.04 -8.97 -6.00
N ALA A 28 10.00 -9.43 -7.24
CA ALA A 28 9.97 -10.86 -7.53
C ALA A 28 11.23 -11.58 -7.03
N GLY A 29 12.35 -10.87 -6.92
CA GLY A 29 13.60 -11.44 -6.45
C GLY A 29 13.74 -11.47 -4.94
N ARG A 30 12.74 -11.01 -4.22
CA ARG A 30 12.82 -10.92 -2.77
C ARG A 30 11.83 -11.87 -2.11
N SER A 31 12.30 -12.67 -1.16
CA SER A 31 11.44 -13.64 -0.48
C SER A 31 11.83 -13.82 0.99
N ASP A 32 12.10 -12.71 1.66
CA ASP A 32 12.42 -12.76 3.08
C ASP A 32 11.14 -12.83 3.94
N ALA A 33 11.32 -12.89 5.25
CA ALA A 33 10.21 -13.03 6.17
C ALA A 33 9.23 -11.87 6.09
N ARG A 34 9.75 -10.66 5.90
CA ARG A 34 8.89 -9.48 5.77
C ARG A 34 7.98 -9.56 4.56
N MET A 35 8.53 -10.05 3.45
CA MET A 35 7.76 -10.18 2.24
C MET A 35 6.66 -11.20 2.41
N ARG A 36 6.97 -12.33 3.06
CA ARG A 36 5.98 -13.36 3.32
C ARG A 36 4.88 -12.86 4.24
N GLU A 37 5.25 -12.10 5.26
CA GLU A 37 4.28 -11.53 6.16
C GLU A 37 3.34 -10.56 5.43
N LEU A 38 3.91 -9.71 4.59
CA LEU A 38 3.11 -8.77 3.82
C LEU A 38 2.12 -9.49 2.91
N LYS A 39 2.58 -10.54 2.23
CA LYS A 39 1.70 -11.30 1.35
C LYS A 39 0.58 -11.97 2.14
N ALA A 40 0.88 -12.47 3.32
CA ALA A 40 -0.14 -13.09 4.16
C ALA A 40 -1.18 -12.08 4.61
N VAL A 41 -0.75 -10.88 5.00
CA VAL A 41 -1.68 -9.83 5.42
C VAL A 41 -2.56 -9.41 4.23
N ALA A 42 -1.95 -9.23 3.06
CA ALA A 42 -2.71 -8.84 1.87
C ALA A 42 -3.74 -9.90 1.52
N GLU A 43 -3.36 -11.16 1.59
CA GLU A 43 -4.26 -12.26 1.29
C GLU A 43 -5.42 -12.30 2.27
N LYS A 44 -5.13 -12.04 3.54
CA LYS A 44 -6.16 -12.01 4.57
C LYS A 44 -7.24 -10.99 4.26
N PHE A 45 -6.86 -9.87 3.67
CA PHE A 45 -7.79 -8.81 3.32
C PHE A 45 -8.28 -8.88 1.87
N GLY A 46 -7.88 -9.91 1.15
CA GLY A 46 -8.34 -10.11 -0.23
C GLY A 46 -7.73 -9.16 -1.24
N VAL A 47 -6.54 -8.62 -0.96
CA VAL A 47 -5.88 -7.68 -1.85
C VAL A 47 -4.90 -8.43 -2.75
N ARG A 48 -4.93 -8.11 -4.04
CA ARG A 48 -4.06 -8.77 -5.02
C ARG A 48 -2.61 -8.33 -4.85
N VAL A 49 -1.70 -9.30 -4.86
CA VAL A 49 -0.27 -9.04 -4.82
C VAL A 49 0.35 -9.57 -6.11
N MET A 50 1.11 -8.72 -6.79
CA MET A 50 1.77 -9.09 -8.03
C MET A 50 3.27 -8.93 -7.89
N ALA A 51 4.01 -9.92 -8.37
CA ALA A 51 5.48 -9.87 -8.36
C ALA A 51 5.96 -9.20 -9.63
N VAL A 52 6.84 -8.22 -9.50
CA VAL A 52 7.43 -7.51 -10.63
C VAL A 52 8.92 -7.36 -10.36
N ASP A 53 9.69 -6.93 -11.36
CA ASP A 53 11.12 -6.75 -11.14
C ASP A 53 11.39 -5.45 -10.39
N ALA A 54 12.60 -5.37 -9.79
CA ALA A 54 12.96 -4.22 -8.97
C ALA A 54 13.00 -2.94 -9.78
N LYS A 55 13.38 -3.03 -11.04
CA LYS A 55 13.46 -1.86 -11.91
C LYS A 55 12.09 -1.22 -12.11
N ARG A 56 11.09 -2.07 -12.27
CA ARG A 56 9.72 -1.59 -12.42
C ARG A 56 9.25 -0.92 -11.15
N LEU A 57 9.58 -1.49 -9.99
CA LEU A 57 9.23 -0.88 -8.72
C LEU A 57 9.88 0.48 -8.56
N ASP A 58 11.13 0.62 -8.97
CA ASP A 58 11.83 1.90 -8.89
C ASP A 58 11.09 2.96 -9.72
N GLY A 59 10.66 2.59 -10.90
CA GLY A 59 9.90 3.49 -11.74
C GLY A 59 8.56 3.88 -11.14
N MET A 60 7.88 2.91 -10.55
CA MET A 60 6.58 3.16 -9.94
C MET A 60 6.71 4.03 -8.69
N ALA A 61 7.80 3.88 -7.95
CA ALA A 61 8.03 4.64 -6.73
C ALA A 61 8.39 6.10 -7.00
N GLY A 62 8.83 6.40 -8.23
CA GLY A 62 9.19 7.77 -8.57
C GLY A 62 10.35 8.30 -7.76
N GLY A 63 11.31 7.46 -7.41
CA GLY A 63 12.46 7.84 -6.62
C GLY A 63 12.28 7.64 -5.12
N ALA A 64 11.11 7.28 -4.65
CA ALA A 64 10.89 7.03 -3.24
C ALA A 64 11.47 5.68 -2.83
N ARG A 65 11.86 5.57 -1.57
CA ARG A 65 12.36 4.29 -1.05
C ARG A 65 11.18 3.33 -0.87
N HIS A 66 11.24 2.18 -1.52
CA HIS A 66 10.11 1.26 -1.51
C HIS A 66 10.38 -0.06 -0.81
N GLN A 67 11.62 -0.38 -0.51
CA GLN A 67 11.99 -1.62 0.22
C GLN A 67 11.46 -2.89 -0.45
N GLY A 68 11.19 -2.83 -1.75
CA GLY A 68 10.70 -3.97 -2.50
C GLY A 68 9.19 -4.14 -2.50
N VAL A 69 8.44 -3.14 -2.04
CA VAL A 69 6.98 -3.21 -2.05
C VAL A 69 6.36 -1.84 -2.33
N ILE A 70 5.35 -1.84 -3.19
CA ILE A 70 4.58 -0.64 -3.52
C ILE A 70 3.12 -1.04 -3.59
N ALA A 71 2.25 -0.17 -3.13
CA ALA A 71 0.82 -0.37 -3.24
C ALA A 71 0.17 0.82 -3.93
N MET A 72 -0.81 0.53 -4.76
CA MET A 72 -1.66 1.56 -5.34
C MET A 72 -2.94 1.61 -4.54
N ALA A 73 -3.24 2.76 -3.99
CA ALA A 73 -4.38 2.90 -3.09
C ALA A 73 -5.16 4.16 -3.42
N ASP A 74 -6.43 4.14 -3.06
CA ASP A 74 -7.25 5.34 -3.17
C ASP A 74 -6.80 6.35 -2.13
N GLU A 75 -6.89 7.61 -2.46
CA GLU A 75 -6.60 8.64 -1.49
C GLU A 75 -7.65 8.63 -0.40
N MET A 76 -7.21 8.64 0.84
CA MET A 76 -8.13 8.78 1.96
C MET A 76 -8.35 10.25 2.20
N ARG A 77 -9.53 10.70 1.85
CA ARG A 77 -9.90 12.07 2.13
C ARG A 77 -10.29 12.20 3.58
N MET A 78 -9.69 13.15 4.24
CA MET A 78 -10.15 13.49 5.56
C MET A 78 -11.53 14.12 5.42
N PRO A 79 -12.51 13.72 6.26
CA PRO A 79 -13.80 14.41 6.26
C PRO A 79 -13.54 15.85 6.63
N GLN A 80 -13.83 16.62 5.74
CA GLN A 80 -13.62 18.01 6.02
C GLN A 80 -14.77 18.57 6.74
N PHE A 81 -14.62 17.97 6.82
CA PHE A 81 -15.22 18.05 7.23
C PHE A 81 -15.24 17.90 8.27
N ILE A 82 -14.71 17.78 8.80
CA ILE A 82 -14.76 17.57 9.54
C ILE A 82 -15.10 18.42 9.97
N GLU A 83 -15.22 18.94 9.74
CA GLU A 83 -15.63 19.48 9.64
C GLU A 83 -16.56 19.46 9.32
N ASP A 84 -16.86 19.39 9.25
CA ASP A 84 -17.77 19.30 8.89
C ASP A 84 -18.36 18.65 9.55
N VAL A 85 -18.11 18.30 10.19
CA VAL A 85 -18.49 17.75 10.90
C VAL A 85 -18.53 18.30 11.99
N LEU A 86 -18.06 18.76 12.38
CA LEU A 86 -18.07 19.31 13.12
C LEU A 86 -18.52 20.29 13.18
N LYS A 87 -18.73 20.63 12.79
CA LYS A 87 -19.25 21.34 12.50
C LYS A 87 -20.24 21.23 12.39
N THR A 88 -20.44 21.08 12.84
CA THR A 88 -21.05 20.91 12.65
C THR A 88 -21.44 20.95 12.92
N LEU A 89 -21.33 21.05 13.40
CA LEU A 89 -21.45 20.90 13.46
C LEU A 89 -21.82 21.08 13.48
#